data_cce5c8e69f7f25beafc3d1c7f6f74ee0
#
_entry.id   cce5c8e69f7f25beafc3d1c7f6f74ee0
#
_cell.length_a   1.000
_cell.length_b   1.000
_cell.length_c   1.000
_cell.angle_alpha   90.00
_cell.angle_beta   90.00
_cell.angle_gamma   90.00
#
_symmetry.space_group_name_H-M   'P 1'
#
loop_
_entity.id
_entity.type
_entity.pdbx_description
1 polymer ?
#
loop_
_entity_poly.entity_id
_entity_poly.type
_entity_poly.pdbx_seq_one_letter_code
_entity_poly.pdbx_strand_id
1 'polypeptide(L)'
;MNQDPQRAPTDQELELLSQEMPALARLRDFARLAESVQWFSDLGTPLRKSVREIARAYLDGLGFPDVHMARLHSWEEAAAAGESLDWDTEGWEAEEGLRAALTTDALEQLSQEALEVGLAYLFSAIEDPIRQAVLTAAAIWGEDDEELLAAAMGSALQAAHCAALAVVAGEDDETHPFIHRFRLFERGRWPVSLAGRTYNIF
;
A
#
# COMPACT_ATOMS: atom_id res chain seq x y z
N MET A 1 1.22 -32.52 16.28
CA MET A 1 0.62 -31.92 15.08
C MET A 1 1.72 -30.96 14.54
N ASN A 2 2.45 -31.37 13.48
CA ASN A 2 3.50 -30.51 12.91
C ASN A 2 2.81 -29.35 12.20
N GLN A 3 2.85 -28.16 12.78
CA GLN A 3 2.56 -26.94 12.04
C GLN A 3 3.75 -26.69 11.12
N ASP A 4 3.48 -26.54 9.83
CA ASP A 4 4.46 -26.05 8.87
C ASP A 4 4.75 -24.58 9.23
N PRO A 5 5.97 -24.21 9.66
CA PRO A 5 6.25 -22.86 10.13
C PRO A 5 6.20 -21.79 9.03
N GLN A 6 5.94 -22.18 7.77
CA GLN A 6 5.87 -21.24 6.61
C GLN A 6 4.43 -20.99 6.11
N ARG A 7 3.42 -21.61 6.73
CA ARG A 7 2.04 -21.42 6.29
C ARG A 7 1.42 -20.17 6.94
N ALA A 8 0.89 -19.26 6.12
CA ALA A 8 0.06 -18.14 6.60
C ALA A 8 -1.14 -18.69 7.42
N PRO A 9 -1.54 -18.03 8.50
CA PRO A 9 -2.66 -18.45 9.31
C PRO A 9 -3.98 -18.39 8.51
N THR A 10 -4.89 -19.29 8.83
CA THR A 10 -6.26 -19.24 8.28
C THR A 10 -7.06 -18.13 8.98
N ASP A 11 -8.15 -17.69 8.34
CA ASP A 11 -9.08 -16.72 8.94
C ASP A 11 -9.61 -17.17 10.31
N GLN A 12 -9.87 -18.47 10.47
CA GLN A 12 -10.35 -19.05 11.74
C GLN A 12 -9.27 -19.03 12.83
N GLU A 13 -8.01 -19.30 12.49
CA GLU A 13 -6.88 -19.23 13.43
C GLU A 13 -6.68 -17.78 13.88
N LEU A 14 -6.73 -16.83 12.95
CA LEU A 14 -6.61 -15.42 13.27
C LEU A 14 -7.81 -14.90 14.08
N GLU A 15 -9.03 -15.37 13.80
CA GLU A 15 -10.23 -15.06 14.57
C GLU A 15 -10.06 -15.41 16.06
N LEU A 16 -9.54 -16.59 16.35
CA LEU A 16 -9.31 -17.03 17.73
C LEU A 16 -8.28 -16.14 18.44
N LEU A 17 -7.18 -15.82 17.79
CA LEU A 17 -6.15 -14.92 18.33
C LEU A 17 -6.68 -13.49 18.53
N SER A 18 -7.54 -13.03 17.66
CA SER A 18 -8.14 -11.69 17.68
C SER A 18 -9.05 -11.45 18.90
N GLN A 19 -9.59 -12.51 19.51
CA GLN A 19 -10.45 -12.36 20.69
C GLN A 19 -9.70 -11.78 21.89
N GLU A 20 -8.40 -12.00 21.97
CA GLU A 20 -7.55 -11.52 23.07
C GLU A 20 -6.73 -10.28 22.67
N MET A 21 -6.65 -9.96 21.35
CA MET A 21 -5.80 -8.90 20.79
C MET A 21 -6.60 -7.99 19.85
N PRO A 22 -7.16 -6.86 20.35
CA PRO A 22 -7.98 -5.96 19.51
C PRO A 22 -7.24 -5.40 18.29
N ALA A 23 -5.93 -5.16 18.37
CA ALA A 23 -5.13 -4.70 17.25
C ALA A 23 -5.05 -5.75 16.12
N LEU A 24 -5.00 -7.03 16.48
CA LEU A 24 -5.03 -8.13 15.50
C LEU A 24 -6.41 -8.26 14.84
N ALA A 25 -7.49 -7.98 15.60
CA ALA A 25 -8.85 -7.90 15.03
C ALA A 25 -8.95 -6.80 13.98
N ARG A 26 -8.43 -5.59 14.27
CA ARG A 26 -8.39 -4.48 13.30
C ARG A 26 -7.61 -4.85 12.04
N LEU A 27 -6.45 -5.48 12.20
CA LEU A 27 -5.62 -5.93 11.07
C LEU A 27 -6.34 -6.95 10.19
N ARG A 28 -7.05 -7.92 10.80
CA ARG A 28 -7.88 -8.90 10.07
C ARG A 28 -8.99 -8.21 9.27
N ASP A 29 -9.69 -7.26 9.89
CA ASP A 29 -10.77 -6.53 9.22
C ASP A 29 -10.23 -5.66 8.09
N PHE A 30 -9.06 -5.05 8.26
CA PHE A 30 -8.34 -4.35 7.20
C PHE A 30 -7.95 -5.29 6.05
N ALA A 31 -7.44 -6.49 6.34
CA ALA A 31 -7.08 -7.47 5.31
C ALA A 31 -8.29 -7.86 4.44
N ARG A 32 -9.46 -8.08 5.05
CA ARG A 32 -10.72 -8.35 4.33
C ARG A 32 -11.15 -7.17 3.45
N LEU A 33 -10.97 -5.94 3.94
CA LEU A 33 -11.21 -4.74 3.12
C LEU A 33 -10.23 -4.70 1.94
N ALA A 34 -8.95 -4.90 2.19
CA ALA A 34 -7.90 -4.85 1.17
C ALA A 34 -8.07 -5.93 0.08
N GLU A 35 -8.56 -7.13 0.44
CA GLU A 35 -8.90 -8.19 -0.52
C GLU A 35 -9.96 -7.73 -1.56
N SER A 36 -10.87 -6.85 -1.16
CA SER A 36 -11.96 -6.35 -2.01
C SER A 36 -11.61 -5.11 -2.86
N VAL A 37 -10.40 -4.59 -2.73
CA VAL A 37 -9.95 -3.39 -3.45
C VAL A 37 -9.83 -3.66 -4.95
N GLN A 38 -10.31 -2.69 -5.76
CA GLN A 38 -10.20 -2.75 -7.22
C GLN A 38 -8.88 -2.17 -7.70
N TRP A 39 -7.79 -2.81 -7.29
CA TRP A 39 -6.42 -2.42 -7.63
C TRP A 39 -6.27 -2.13 -9.13
N PHE A 40 -5.55 -1.05 -9.49
CA PHE A 40 -5.17 -0.68 -10.87
C PHE A 40 -6.34 -0.54 -11.87
N SER A 41 -7.58 -0.44 -11.40
CA SER A 41 -8.77 -0.45 -12.28
C SER A 41 -9.02 0.87 -13.03
N ASP A 42 -8.36 1.97 -12.66
CA ASP A 42 -8.60 3.31 -13.22
C ASP A 42 -7.30 4.01 -13.65
N LEU A 43 -6.33 3.23 -14.17
CA LEU A 43 -5.03 3.73 -14.65
C LEU A 43 -5.19 4.69 -15.83
N GLY A 44 -4.32 5.70 -15.91
CA GLY A 44 -4.23 6.62 -17.04
C GLY A 44 -5.43 7.55 -17.25
N THR A 45 -6.51 7.44 -16.45
CA THR A 45 -7.67 8.34 -16.59
C THR A 45 -7.42 9.69 -15.92
N PRO A 46 -8.19 10.75 -16.24
CA PRO A 46 -8.02 12.07 -15.60
C PRO A 46 -8.14 11.99 -14.07
N LEU A 47 -7.24 12.67 -13.36
CA LEU A 47 -7.29 12.75 -11.90
C LEU A 47 -8.52 13.57 -11.47
N ARG A 48 -9.55 12.87 -10.98
CA ARG A 48 -10.78 13.48 -10.44
C ARG A 48 -10.44 14.27 -9.17
N LYS A 49 -11.32 15.20 -8.79
CA LYS A 49 -11.13 16.03 -7.59
C LYS A 49 -10.84 15.19 -6.34
N SER A 50 -11.62 14.13 -6.11
CA SER A 50 -11.44 13.24 -4.94
C SER A 50 -10.07 12.54 -4.91
N VAL A 51 -9.54 12.12 -6.08
CA VAL A 51 -8.20 11.52 -6.16
C VAL A 51 -7.12 12.56 -5.84
N ARG A 52 -7.27 13.79 -6.35
CA ARG A 52 -6.34 14.88 -6.04
C ARG A 52 -6.35 15.27 -4.56
N GLU A 53 -7.52 15.25 -3.92
CA GLU A 53 -7.66 15.52 -2.48
C GLU A 53 -6.96 14.45 -1.65
N ILE A 54 -7.12 13.16 -1.98
CA ILE A 54 -6.43 12.05 -1.33
C ILE A 54 -4.89 12.20 -1.53
N ALA A 55 -4.45 12.43 -2.76
CA ALA A 55 -3.03 12.60 -3.06
C ALA A 55 -2.44 13.84 -2.35
N ARG A 56 -3.20 14.92 -2.24
CA ARG A 56 -2.77 16.11 -1.50
C ARG A 56 -2.63 15.81 -0.01
N ALA A 57 -3.60 15.14 0.59
CA ALA A 57 -3.57 14.78 2.00
C ALA A 57 -2.38 13.84 2.32
N TYR A 58 -2.04 12.91 1.41
CA TYR A 58 -0.83 12.10 1.52
C TYR A 58 0.44 12.97 1.54
N LEU A 59 0.58 13.88 0.56
CA LEU A 59 1.75 14.77 0.44
C LEU A 59 1.87 15.73 1.62
N ASP A 60 0.75 16.33 2.05
CA ASP A 60 0.70 17.24 3.19
C ASP A 60 1.13 16.52 4.48
N GLY A 61 0.67 15.28 4.67
CA GLY A 61 1.03 14.45 5.82
C GLY A 61 2.50 14.01 5.83
N LEU A 62 3.16 13.93 4.67
CA LEU A 62 4.60 13.71 4.55
C LEU A 62 5.43 15.00 4.64
N GLY A 63 4.80 16.18 4.70
CA GLY A 63 5.50 17.47 4.75
C GLY A 63 5.81 18.08 3.38
N PHE A 64 5.14 17.65 2.30
CA PHE A 64 5.36 18.13 0.92
C PHE A 64 4.14 18.86 0.33
N PRO A 65 3.65 19.97 0.95
CA PRO A 65 2.42 20.63 0.51
C PRO A 65 2.54 21.32 -0.87
N ASP A 66 3.76 21.65 -1.30
CA ASP A 66 4.01 22.38 -2.56
C ASP A 66 4.36 21.48 -3.75
N VAL A 67 4.25 20.17 -3.61
CA VAL A 67 4.56 19.20 -4.66
C VAL A 67 3.46 19.23 -5.74
N HIS A 68 3.89 19.25 -7.01
CA HIS A 68 3.00 19.13 -8.17
C HIS A 68 2.54 17.68 -8.36
N MET A 69 1.26 17.49 -8.72
CA MET A 69 0.73 16.18 -9.08
C MET A 69 0.70 16.02 -10.59
N ALA A 70 1.44 15.06 -11.11
CA ALA A 70 1.44 14.69 -12.51
C ALA A 70 0.62 13.41 -12.72
N ARG A 71 -0.25 13.44 -13.74
CA ARG A 71 -0.91 12.23 -14.23
C ARG A 71 -0.03 11.56 -15.24
N LEU A 72 0.22 10.27 -15.09
CA LEU A 72 0.83 9.43 -16.11
C LEU A 72 -0.25 8.87 -17.04
N HIS A 73 0.09 8.67 -18.31
CA HIS A 73 -0.86 8.31 -19.36
C HIS A 73 -0.61 6.90 -19.90
N SER A 74 0.52 6.29 -19.57
CA SER A 74 0.92 4.97 -20.06
C SER A 74 1.85 4.26 -19.08
N TRP A 75 2.03 2.97 -19.25
CA TRP A 75 3.02 2.16 -18.54
C TRP A 75 4.45 2.62 -18.81
N GLU A 76 4.75 3.06 -20.04
CA GLU A 76 6.05 3.63 -20.40
C GLU A 76 6.37 4.88 -19.58
N GLU A 77 5.38 5.80 -19.40
CA GLU A 77 5.55 6.96 -18.53
C GLU A 77 5.72 6.54 -17.06
N ALA A 78 5.06 5.47 -16.62
CA ALA A 78 5.20 4.94 -15.28
C ALA A 78 6.59 4.32 -15.05
N ALA A 79 7.12 3.58 -16.03
CA ALA A 79 8.49 3.06 -16.01
C ALA A 79 9.50 4.19 -15.89
N ALA A 80 9.42 5.19 -16.77
CA ALA A 80 10.32 6.35 -16.74
C ALA A 80 10.24 7.13 -15.42
N ALA A 81 9.06 7.26 -14.83
CA ALA A 81 8.86 7.88 -13.52
C ALA A 81 9.45 7.03 -12.37
N GLY A 82 9.41 5.72 -12.49
CA GLY A 82 10.03 4.78 -11.55
C GLY A 82 11.55 4.80 -11.61
N GLU A 83 12.12 4.80 -12.81
CA GLU A 83 13.58 4.89 -13.02
C GLU A 83 14.18 6.19 -12.49
N SER A 84 13.39 7.27 -12.43
CA SER A 84 13.81 8.57 -11.89
C SER A 84 13.86 8.63 -10.36
N LEU A 85 13.51 7.53 -9.67
CA LEU A 85 13.59 7.43 -8.22
C LEU A 85 15.05 7.33 -7.79
N ASP A 86 15.52 8.39 -7.17
CA ASP A 86 16.76 8.36 -6.41
C ASP A 86 16.44 7.90 -4.98
N TRP A 87 17.11 6.86 -4.49
CA TRP A 87 16.80 6.22 -3.20
C TRP A 87 17.11 7.11 -1.99
N ASP A 88 17.86 8.21 -2.21
CA ASP A 88 18.24 9.20 -1.19
C ASP A 88 17.37 10.47 -1.26
N THR A 89 16.11 10.37 -1.69
CA THR A 89 15.23 11.54 -1.77
C THR A 89 14.59 11.86 -0.41
N GLU A 90 14.34 13.16 -0.17
CA GLU A 90 13.60 13.64 1.00
C GLU A 90 12.25 12.92 1.17
N GLY A 91 11.58 12.57 0.06
CA GLY A 91 10.32 11.83 0.07
C GLY A 91 10.47 10.40 0.57
N TRP A 92 11.52 9.71 0.14
CA TRP A 92 11.84 8.36 0.62
C TRP A 92 12.20 8.38 2.12
N GLU A 93 13.05 9.32 2.54
CA GLU A 93 13.44 9.48 3.95
C GLU A 93 12.22 9.74 4.86
N ALA A 94 11.28 10.58 4.39
CA ALA A 94 10.05 10.87 5.13
C ALA A 94 9.16 9.62 5.27
N GLU A 95 8.96 8.84 4.19
CA GLU A 95 8.21 7.58 4.26
C GLU A 95 8.90 6.55 5.17
N GLU A 96 10.22 6.40 5.08
CA GLU A 96 10.98 5.45 5.91
C GLU A 96 10.94 5.85 7.39
N GLY A 97 11.10 7.13 7.69
CA GLY A 97 10.99 7.64 9.06
C GLY A 97 9.60 7.36 9.66
N LEU A 98 8.56 7.64 8.89
CA LEU A 98 7.18 7.37 9.32
C LEU A 98 6.90 5.86 9.48
N ARG A 99 7.37 5.03 8.55
CA ARG A 99 7.23 3.57 8.63
C ARG A 99 7.95 2.99 9.85
N ALA A 100 9.15 3.49 10.16
CA ALA A 100 9.90 3.06 11.34
C ALA A 100 9.17 3.43 12.64
N ALA A 101 8.61 4.64 12.73
CA ALA A 101 7.80 5.07 13.87
C ALA A 101 6.59 4.15 14.05
N LEU A 102 5.78 3.96 13.01
CA LEU A 102 4.61 3.07 13.06
C LEU A 102 4.96 1.62 13.42
N THR A 103 6.12 1.12 12.97
CA THR A 103 6.57 -0.23 13.35
C THR A 103 6.80 -0.29 14.85
N THR A 104 7.38 0.74 15.44
CA THR A 104 7.59 0.84 16.89
C THR A 104 6.24 0.88 17.62
N ASP A 105 5.31 1.72 17.17
CA ASP A 105 3.99 1.87 17.80
C ASP A 105 3.15 0.60 17.65
N ALA A 106 3.24 -0.09 16.51
CA ALA A 106 2.60 -1.39 16.30
C ALA A 106 3.14 -2.47 17.26
N LEU A 107 4.45 -2.46 17.56
CA LEU A 107 5.07 -3.37 18.51
C LEU A 107 4.73 -3.05 19.98
N GLU A 108 4.21 -1.86 20.28
CA GLU A 108 3.59 -1.56 21.58
C GLU A 108 2.20 -2.19 21.72
N GLN A 109 1.49 -2.43 20.59
CA GLN A 109 0.15 -3.02 20.56
C GLN A 109 0.17 -4.55 20.44
N LEU A 110 1.16 -5.11 19.75
CA LEU A 110 1.31 -6.54 19.48
C LEU A 110 2.73 -7.00 19.75
N SER A 111 2.90 -8.26 20.16
CA SER A 111 4.23 -8.87 20.12
C SER A 111 4.72 -8.97 18.67
N GLN A 112 6.03 -9.04 18.48
CA GLN A 112 6.61 -9.22 17.15
C GLN A 112 6.01 -10.43 16.42
N GLU A 113 5.89 -11.57 17.10
CA GLU A 113 5.30 -12.79 16.54
C GLU A 113 3.84 -12.59 16.10
N ALA A 114 3.02 -11.89 16.92
CA ALA A 114 1.62 -11.64 16.58
C ALA A 114 1.50 -10.67 15.39
N LEU A 115 2.36 -9.65 15.32
CA LEU A 115 2.42 -8.72 14.18
C LEU A 115 2.82 -9.46 12.89
N GLU A 116 3.86 -10.29 12.93
CA GLU A 116 4.30 -11.11 11.79
C GLU A 116 3.19 -12.05 11.29
N VAL A 117 2.48 -12.72 12.21
CA VAL A 117 1.33 -13.58 11.88
C VAL A 117 0.22 -12.79 11.21
N GLY A 118 -0.13 -11.62 11.74
CA GLY A 118 -1.17 -10.78 11.16
C GLY A 118 -0.79 -10.22 9.78
N LEU A 119 0.45 -9.80 9.59
CA LEU A 119 0.95 -9.32 8.29
C LEU A 119 1.03 -10.47 7.27
N ALA A 120 1.44 -11.67 7.67
CA ALA A 120 1.43 -12.84 6.80
C ALA A 120 0.00 -13.18 6.33
N TYR A 121 -1.00 -13.05 7.21
CA TYR A 121 -2.40 -13.21 6.84
C TYR A 121 -2.82 -12.14 5.81
N LEU A 122 -2.52 -10.85 6.05
CA LEU A 122 -2.80 -9.77 5.10
C LEU A 122 -2.22 -10.08 3.72
N PHE A 123 -0.92 -10.39 3.65
CA PHE A 123 -0.26 -10.66 2.36
C PHE A 123 -0.88 -11.87 1.65
N SER A 124 -1.21 -12.94 2.38
CA SER A 124 -1.91 -14.10 1.81
C SER A 124 -3.28 -13.75 1.23
N ALA A 125 -3.99 -12.79 1.83
CA ALA A 125 -5.30 -12.35 1.36
C ALA A 125 -5.23 -11.49 0.09
N ILE A 126 -4.18 -10.63 -0.05
CA ILE A 126 -4.12 -9.62 -1.11
C ILE A 126 -3.19 -9.95 -2.28
N GLU A 127 -2.25 -10.88 -2.14
CA GLU A 127 -1.25 -11.18 -3.18
C GLU A 127 -1.89 -11.59 -4.50
N ASP A 128 -2.82 -12.56 -4.49
CA ASP A 128 -3.52 -13.00 -5.70
C ASP A 128 -4.43 -11.92 -6.29
N PRO A 129 -5.29 -11.21 -5.53
CA PRO A 129 -6.04 -10.06 -6.02
C PRO A 129 -5.17 -8.99 -6.71
N ILE A 130 -4.06 -8.58 -6.09
CA ILE A 130 -3.14 -7.58 -6.67
C ILE A 130 -2.52 -8.12 -7.95
N ARG A 131 -2.02 -9.35 -7.96
CA ARG A 131 -1.42 -9.98 -9.14
C ARG A 131 -2.41 -10.03 -10.30
N GLN A 132 -3.63 -10.48 -10.07
CA GLN A 132 -4.68 -10.53 -11.10
C GLN A 132 -5.03 -9.13 -11.62
N ALA A 133 -5.10 -8.14 -10.76
CA ALA A 133 -5.39 -6.76 -11.15
C ALA A 133 -4.28 -6.16 -12.02
N VAL A 134 -3.00 -6.35 -11.65
CA VAL A 134 -1.84 -5.91 -12.45
C VAL A 134 -1.85 -6.57 -13.81
N LEU A 135 -1.97 -7.91 -13.88
CA LEU A 135 -2.00 -8.64 -15.15
C LEU A 135 -3.18 -8.22 -16.03
N THR A 136 -4.34 -7.96 -15.43
CA THR A 136 -5.52 -7.47 -16.18
C THR A 136 -5.27 -6.08 -16.74
N ALA A 137 -4.74 -5.17 -15.93
CA ALA A 137 -4.40 -3.82 -16.37
C ALA A 137 -3.33 -3.86 -17.47
N ALA A 138 -2.26 -4.63 -17.29
CA ALA A 138 -1.21 -4.82 -18.28
C ALA A 138 -1.76 -5.34 -19.63
N ALA A 139 -2.61 -6.36 -19.60
CA ALA A 139 -3.24 -6.92 -20.81
C ALA A 139 -4.10 -5.89 -21.57
N ILE A 140 -4.82 -5.01 -20.86
CA ILE A 140 -5.62 -3.93 -21.47
C ILE A 140 -4.72 -2.95 -22.23
N TRP A 141 -3.53 -2.67 -21.71
CA TRP A 141 -2.59 -1.72 -22.28
C TRP A 141 -1.56 -2.35 -23.22
N GLY A 142 -1.49 -3.68 -23.29
CA GLY A 142 -0.51 -4.41 -24.08
C GLY A 142 0.90 -4.36 -23.48
N GLU A 143 0.98 -4.27 -22.17
CA GLU A 143 2.24 -4.23 -21.42
C GLU A 143 2.67 -5.66 -21.01
N ASP A 144 3.95 -6.00 -21.19
CA ASP A 144 4.51 -7.31 -20.88
C ASP A 144 5.88 -7.26 -20.18
N ASP A 145 6.33 -6.07 -19.77
CA ASP A 145 7.57 -5.89 -18.99
C ASP A 145 7.42 -6.47 -17.57
N GLU A 146 8.04 -7.61 -17.33
CA GLU A 146 7.96 -8.33 -16.05
C GLU A 146 8.49 -7.51 -14.87
N GLU A 147 9.54 -6.69 -15.07
CA GLU A 147 10.14 -5.87 -14.01
C GLU A 147 9.18 -4.74 -13.62
N LEU A 148 8.56 -4.11 -14.59
CA LEU A 148 7.56 -3.06 -14.37
C LEU A 148 6.30 -3.60 -13.67
N LEU A 149 5.82 -4.78 -14.08
CA LEU A 149 4.70 -5.45 -13.43
C LEU A 149 5.03 -5.84 -11.99
N ALA A 150 6.24 -6.34 -11.74
CA ALA A 150 6.71 -6.64 -10.38
C ALA A 150 6.81 -5.38 -9.51
N ALA A 151 7.28 -4.26 -10.08
CA ALA A 151 7.33 -2.96 -9.39
C ALA A 151 5.93 -2.45 -9.01
N ALA A 152 4.95 -2.58 -9.91
CA ALA A 152 3.55 -2.24 -9.63
C ALA A 152 2.97 -3.08 -8.48
N MET A 153 3.17 -4.41 -8.53
CA MET A 153 2.77 -5.32 -7.45
C MET A 153 3.43 -4.96 -6.12
N GLY A 154 4.76 -4.74 -6.12
CA GLY A 154 5.51 -4.37 -4.93
C GLY A 154 5.02 -3.06 -4.31
N SER A 155 4.70 -2.06 -5.14
CA SER A 155 4.14 -0.78 -4.69
C SER A 155 2.79 -0.93 -4.00
N ALA A 156 1.89 -1.78 -4.53
CA ALA A 156 0.60 -2.06 -3.93
C ALA A 156 0.72 -2.82 -2.60
N LEU A 157 1.57 -3.86 -2.56
CA LEU A 157 1.86 -4.62 -1.33
C LEU A 157 2.47 -3.72 -0.25
N GLN A 158 3.42 -2.86 -0.61
CA GLN A 158 4.01 -1.89 0.32
C GLN A 158 2.97 -0.91 0.86
N ALA A 159 2.08 -0.38 -0.01
CA ALA A 159 1.03 0.52 0.44
C ALA A 159 0.06 -0.15 1.43
N ALA A 160 -0.32 -1.41 1.17
CA ALA A 160 -1.14 -2.19 2.10
C ALA A 160 -0.40 -2.48 3.42
N HIS A 161 0.90 -2.82 3.36
CA HIS A 161 1.73 -3.03 4.54
C HIS A 161 1.79 -1.79 5.44
N CYS A 162 2.12 -0.63 4.86
CA CYS A 162 2.23 0.62 5.62
C CYS A 162 0.87 1.04 6.22
N ALA A 163 -0.23 0.88 5.48
CA ALA A 163 -1.58 1.12 6.00
C ALA A 163 -1.93 0.15 7.14
N ALA A 164 -1.55 -1.13 7.03
CA ALA A 164 -1.74 -2.12 8.08
C ALA A 164 -0.99 -1.76 9.38
N LEU A 165 0.24 -1.24 9.27
CA LEU A 165 0.98 -0.74 10.44
C LEU A 165 0.23 0.41 11.12
N ALA A 166 -0.32 1.37 10.35
CA ALA A 166 -1.13 2.46 10.90
C ALA A 166 -2.38 1.93 11.61
N VAL A 167 -3.07 0.94 11.03
CA VAL A 167 -4.23 0.26 11.63
C VAL A 167 -3.86 -0.42 12.94
N VAL A 168 -2.74 -1.15 12.99
CA VAL A 168 -2.27 -1.83 14.21
C VAL A 168 -1.89 -0.82 15.28
N ALA A 169 -1.14 0.23 14.92
CA ALA A 169 -0.75 1.31 15.83
C ALA A 169 -1.96 2.09 16.39
N GLY A 170 -3.12 2.01 15.73
CA GLY A 170 -4.31 2.79 16.09
C GLY A 170 -4.29 4.22 15.54
N GLU A 171 -3.48 4.46 14.50
CA GLU A 171 -3.32 5.73 13.79
C GLU A 171 -4.02 5.71 12.41
N ASP A 172 -5.02 4.85 12.26
CA ASP A 172 -5.80 4.66 11.03
C ASP A 172 -6.90 5.71 10.82
N ASP A 173 -6.73 6.87 11.42
CA ASP A 173 -7.64 7.98 11.21
C ASP A 173 -7.58 8.50 9.75
N GLU A 174 -8.57 9.33 9.38
CA GLU A 174 -8.67 9.84 8.02
C GLU A 174 -7.54 10.79 7.61
N THR A 175 -6.59 11.08 8.50
CA THR A 175 -5.50 12.05 8.27
C THR A 175 -4.15 11.41 8.03
N HIS A 176 -3.97 10.10 8.33
CA HIS A 176 -2.68 9.44 8.25
C HIS A 176 -2.20 9.25 6.79
N PRO A 177 -0.95 9.65 6.42
CA PRO A 177 -0.45 9.60 5.04
C PRO A 177 -0.54 8.22 4.40
N PHE A 178 -0.15 7.15 5.10
CA PHE A 178 -0.20 5.80 4.53
C PHE A 178 -1.61 5.29 4.28
N ILE A 179 -2.60 5.74 5.05
CA ILE A 179 -4.01 5.48 4.75
C ILE A 179 -4.39 6.19 3.44
N HIS A 180 -3.94 7.44 3.22
CA HIS A 180 -4.19 8.12 1.95
C HIS A 180 -3.48 7.46 0.77
N ARG A 181 -2.24 6.98 0.94
CA ARG A 181 -1.55 6.22 -0.12
C ARG A 181 -2.32 4.96 -0.50
N PHE A 182 -2.80 4.19 0.48
CA PHE A 182 -3.64 3.02 0.25
C PHE A 182 -4.96 3.39 -0.44
N ARG A 183 -5.60 4.49 -0.05
CA ARG A 183 -6.83 5.01 -0.69
C ARG A 183 -6.65 5.37 -2.16
N LEU A 184 -5.45 5.71 -2.63
CA LEU A 184 -5.22 5.87 -4.06
C LEU A 184 -5.39 4.55 -4.81
N PHE A 185 -4.90 3.44 -4.25
CA PHE A 185 -5.13 2.12 -4.81
C PHE A 185 -6.61 1.69 -4.72
N GLU A 186 -7.34 2.05 -3.66
CA GLU A 186 -8.80 1.85 -3.61
C GLU A 186 -9.54 2.60 -4.73
N ARG A 187 -8.95 3.68 -5.25
CA ARG A 187 -9.46 4.43 -6.42
C ARG A 187 -8.93 3.89 -7.74
N GLY A 188 -8.30 2.72 -7.73
CA GLY A 188 -7.73 2.10 -8.92
C GLY A 188 -6.49 2.79 -9.47
N ARG A 189 -5.84 3.65 -8.69
CA ARG A 189 -4.67 4.43 -9.08
C ARG A 189 -3.39 3.82 -8.58
N TRP A 190 -2.32 3.95 -9.35
CA TRP A 190 -0.99 3.62 -8.93
C TRP A 190 -0.19 4.91 -8.61
N PRO A 191 0.10 5.19 -7.32
CA PRO A 191 1.05 6.22 -6.92
C PRO A 191 2.47 5.70 -7.20
N VAL A 192 3.06 6.12 -8.32
CA VAL A 192 4.31 5.55 -8.84
C VAL A 192 5.52 6.09 -8.07
N SER A 193 5.65 7.42 -8.00
CA SER A 193 6.86 8.03 -7.43
C SER A 193 6.63 9.47 -6.96
N LEU A 194 7.38 9.86 -5.93
CA LEU A 194 7.63 11.25 -5.58
C LEU A 194 9.07 11.59 -6.01
N ALA A 195 9.22 12.20 -7.17
CA ALA A 195 10.52 12.53 -7.75
C ALA A 195 10.72 14.05 -7.76
N GLY A 196 11.68 14.55 -6.96
CA GLY A 196 11.91 15.98 -6.78
C GLY A 196 10.65 16.69 -6.28
N ARG A 197 10.06 17.56 -7.10
CA ARG A 197 8.83 18.31 -6.78
C ARG A 197 7.60 17.80 -7.54
N THR A 198 7.62 16.56 -7.97
CA THR A 198 6.52 15.98 -8.74
C THR A 198 6.09 14.63 -8.13
N TYR A 199 4.80 14.50 -7.84
CA TYR A 199 4.17 13.26 -7.44
C TYR A 199 3.45 12.64 -8.64
N ASN A 200 3.95 11.51 -9.11
CA ASN A 200 3.51 10.82 -10.31
C ASN A 200 2.42 9.79 -9.96
N ILE A 201 1.26 9.90 -10.59
CA ILE A 201 0.10 9.02 -10.38
C ILE A 201 -0.38 8.50 -11.74
N PHE A 202 -0.42 7.17 -11.87
CA PHE A 202 -0.95 6.47 -13.02
C PHE A 202 -2.37 5.97 -12.82
#